data_836890eb18672272bffe73c39e18619e
#
_entry.id   836890eb18672272bffe73c39e18619e
#
_cell.length_a   1.000
_cell.length_b   1.000
_cell.length_c   1.000
_cell.angle_alpha   90.00
_cell.angle_beta   90.00
_cell.angle_gamma   90.00
#
_symmetry.space_group_name_H-M   'P 1'
#
loop_
_entity.id
_entity.type
_entity.pdbx_description
1 polymer ?
#
loop_
_entity_poly.entity_id
_entity_poly.type
_entity_poly.pdbx_seq_one_letter_code
_entity_poly.pdbx_strand_id
1 'polypeptide(L)'
;MTKFIFVTGGVVSSLGKGITASSLGRLLKDRGLNVTIQKFDPYLNVDPGTMSPYQHGEVFVTDDGAETDLDLGHYERFIDINLNKFSNVTAGKVYSHVLXKERRGDYLGGTVQVIPHITNEIKERLLLAGESTNADVVITEIGGTTGDIESLPFIEAIRQIRSDLGRENVMYVHCTLLPYIKAAGEMKTKPTQHSVKELRGLGIQPDLIVVRTEYEMTQDLKDKIALFCDINKESVIECRDADSLYEIPLQLSQQNMDDIVIKRLQLNAKYETQLDEWKQLLDIVNNLDGKITIGLVGKYVSLQDAYLSVVESLKHAGYPFAKDIDIRWIDSSEVTDENAAEYLADVDGILVPGGFGFRASEGKISAIKYARENNVPFFGICLGMQLATVEFSRNVLGLEGAHSAELDPATPYPIIDLLPEQKDIEDLGGTLRLGLYPCSIKEGTLAQDVYGKAEIEERHRHRYEFNNDYREQLEANGMVISGTSPDGRLVEMVEIPTNDFFIACQFHPEFLSRPNRPHPIFKSFIEASLKYQQNK
;
A
#
# COMPACT_ATOMS: atom_id res chain seq x y z
N MET A 1 10.18 21.24 17.82
CA MET A 1 10.39 19.85 18.25
C MET A 1 9.27 18.97 17.69
N THR A 2 9.64 17.80 17.16
CA THR A 2 8.67 16.85 16.64
C THR A 2 7.80 16.27 17.75
N LYS A 3 6.51 16.19 17.51
CA LYS A 3 5.55 15.60 18.45
C LYS A 3 5.21 14.19 18.01
N PHE A 4 4.80 13.34 18.96
CA PHE A 4 4.56 11.93 18.71
C PHE A 4 3.17 11.53 19.20
N ILE A 5 2.44 10.84 18.33
CA ILE A 5 1.12 10.31 18.65
C ILE A 5 1.17 8.79 18.44
N PHE A 6 0.80 8.05 19.46
CA PHE A 6 0.79 6.59 19.41
C PHE A 6 -0.64 6.09 19.38
N VAL A 7 -0.94 5.24 18.38
CA VAL A 7 -2.27 4.67 18.20
C VAL A 7 -2.21 3.20 18.57
N THR A 8 -2.87 2.85 19.67
CA THR A 8 -2.96 1.47 20.14
C THR A 8 -4.38 0.97 19.96
N GLY A 9 -4.58 -0.35 20.09
CA GLY A 9 -5.90 -0.90 19.94
C GLY A 9 -6.10 -2.12 20.80
N GLY A 10 -7.35 -2.33 21.15
CA GLY A 10 -7.73 -3.41 22.03
C GLY A 10 -8.23 -4.65 21.29
N VAL A 11 -9.16 -5.27 21.82
CA VAL A 11 -9.76 -6.57 21.68
C VAL A 11 -9.72 -7.24 20.31
N VAL A 12 -9.86 -6.51 19.20
CA VAL A 12 -10.02 -7.09 17.86
C VAL A 12 -9.03 -6.45 16.89
N SER A 13 -8.42 -7.27 16.05
CA SER A 13 -7.37 -6.80 15.14
C SER A 13 -7.88 -5.85 14.06
N SER A 14 -9.12 -5.98 13.63
CA SER A 14 -9.65 -5.14 12.55
C SER A 14 -10.49 -3.98 13.07
N LEU A 15 -10.03 -3.35 14.15
CA LEU A 15 -10.72 -2.21 14.77
C LEU A 15 -10.62 -0.92 14.00
N GLY A 16 -9.75 -0.86 13.00
CA GLY A 16 -9.58 0.37 12.28
C GLY A 16 -8.53 1.30 12.86
N LYS A 17 -7.54 0.75 13.56
CA LYS A 17 -6.41 1.57 14.03
C LYS A 17 -5.75 2.30 12.87
N GLY A 18 -5.55 1.59 11.76
CA GLY A 18 -4.93 2.17 10.59
C GLY A 18 -5.76 3.29 9.99
N ILE A 19 -7.07 3.09 9.91
CA ILE A 19 -7.94 4.12 9.35
C ILE A 19 -8.04 5.32 10.30
N THR A 20 -7.99 5.08 11.61
CA THR A 20 -7.95 6.18 12.57
C THR A 20 -6.65 6.96 12.45
N ALA A 21 -5.53 6.26 12.38
CA ALA A 21 -4.22 6.90 12.28
C ALA A 21 -4.08 7.69 10.98
N SER A 22 -4.48 7.09 9.85
CA SER A 22 -4.37 7.78 8.56
C SER A 22 -5.36 8.93 8.45
N SER A 23 -6.57 8.78 9.01
CA SER A 23 -7.53 9.88 9.01
C SER A 23 -7.02 11.06 9.84
N LEU A 24 -6.45 10.78 11.00
CA LEU A 24 -5.85 11.84 11.80
C LEU A 24 -4.70 12.51 11.06
N GLY A 25 -3.86 11.69 10.39
CA GLY A 25 -2.78 12.22 9.58
C GLY A 25 -3.29 13.14 8.48
N ARG A 26 -4.37 12.75 7.81
CA ARG A 26 -4.99 13.60 6.78
C ARG A 26 -5.47 14.91 7.35
N LEU A 27 -6.14 14.85 8.51
CA LEU A 27 -6.65 16.05 9.14
C LEU A 27 -5.51 17.01 9.52
N LEU A 28 -4.44 16.47 10.08
CA LEU A 28 -3.32 17.32 10.51
C LEU A 28 -2.56 17.88 9.32
N LYS A 29 -2.40 17.10 8.25
CA LYS A 29 -1.77 17.61 7.03
C LYS A 29 -2.58 18.76 6.45
N ASP A 30 -3.90 18.63 6.42
CA ASP A 30 -4.76 19.67 5.89
C ASP A 30 -4.71 20.96 6.73
N ARG A 31 -4.27 20.86 7.99
CA ARG A 31 -4.07 22.03 8.86
C ARG A 31 -2.69 22.65 8.65
N GLY A 32 -1.93 22.20 7.68
CA GLY A 32 -0.64 22.80 7.33
C GLY A 32 0.56 22.21 8.05
N LEU A 33 0.39 21.05 8.69
CA LEU A 33 1.47 20.42 9.43
C LEU A 33 2.20 19.41 8.54
N ASN A 34 3.50 19.25 8.79
CA ASN A 34 4.29 18.22 8.13
C ASN A 34 4.12 16.92 8.94
N VAL A 35 3.40 15.98 8.37
CA VAL A 35 3.00 14.75 9.05
C VAL A 35 3.72 13.56 8.44
N THR A 36 4.22 12.65 9.27
CA THR A 36 4.57 11.33 8.80
C THR A 36 3.89 10.28 9.68
N ILE A 37 3.86 9.06 9.20
CA ILE A 37 3.19 7.98 9.91
C ILE A 37 4.10 6.75 9.90
N GLN A 38 3.99 5.94 10.95
CA GLN A 38 4.87 4.80 11.15
C GLN A 38 4.04 3.64 11.67
N LYS A 39 4.41 2.42 11.30
CA LYS A 39 3.75 1.23 11.83
C LYS A 39 4.78 0.32 12.48
N PHE A 40 4.47 -0.13 13.68
CA PHE A 40 5.22 -1.15 14.39
C PHE A 40 4.49 -2.48 14.23
N ASP A 41 5.17 -3.47 13.64
CA ASP A 41 4.62 -4.81 13.47
C ASP A 41 5.36 -5.78 14.40
N PRO A 42 4.65 -6.50 15.24
CA PRO A 42 5.32 -7.33 16.26
C PRO A 42 5.86 -8.67 15.75
N TYR A 43 5.62 -9.03 14.49
CA TYR A 43 6.13 -10.32 14.00
C TYR A 43 7.66 -10.30 13.86
N LEU A 44 8.23 -11.51 13.80
CA LEU A 44 9.69 -11.68 13.78
C LEU A 44 10.32 -11.68 12.40
N ASN A 45 9.53 -11.67 11.34
CA ASN A 45 10.08 -11.47 10.00
C ASN A 45 10.74 -10.10 9.94
N VAL A 46 11.90 -10.03 9.28
CA VAL A 46 12.61 -8.76 9.17
C VAL A 46 11.79 -7.77 8.36
N ASP A 47 11.16 -8.25 7.30
CA ASP A 47 10.21 -7.48 6.52
C ASP A 47 9.27 -8.46 5.82
N PRO A 48 8.20 -7.98 5.18
CA PRO A 48 7.27 -8.91 4.53
C PRO A 48 7.72 -9.42 3.16
N GLY A 49 8.92 -9.09 2.72
CA GLY A 49 9.37 -9.44 1.37
C GLY A 49 9.37 -10.92 1.06
N THR A 50 9.56 -11.77 2.06
CA THR A 50 9.54 -13.22 1.87
C THR A 50 8.25 -13.88 2.34
N MET A 51 7.30 -13.09 2.83
CA MET A 51 6.03 -13.63 3.30
C MET A 51 5.13 -14.00 2.14
N SER A 52 4.31 -15.03 2.36
CA SER A 52 3.32 -15.43 1.38
C SER A 52 2.24 -14.38 1.24
N PRO A 53 1.89 -13.97 0.00
CA PRO A 53 0.75 -13.06 -0.19
C PRO A 53 -0.55 -13.64 0.35
N TYR A 54 -0.68 -14.96 0.44
CA TYR A 54 -1.87 -15.57 1.03
C TYR A 54 -2.01 -15.27 2.50
N GLN A 55 -0.91 -15.02 3.21
CA GLN A 55 -0.98 -14.76 4.65
C GLN A 55 -0.98 -13.28 4.99
N HIS A 56 -0.28 -12.47 4.20
CA HIS A 56 -0.06 -11.07 4.56
C HIS A 56 -0.50 -10.07 3.51
N GLY A 57 -1.03 -10.54 2.38
CA GLY A 57 -1.39 -9.65 1.30
C GLY A 57 -0.16 -9.15 0.55
N GLU A 58 -0.32 -8.04 -0.16
CA GLU A 58 0.76 -7.54 -1.00
C GLU A 58 1.90 -6.94 -0.17
N VAL A 59 3.08 -6.94 -0.77
CA VAL A 59 4.24 -6.22 -0.24
C VAL A 59 4.24 -4.83 -0.87
N PHE A 60 4.20 -3.80 -0.04
CA PHE A 60 4.21 -2.42 -0.50
C PHE A 60 5.65 -1.90 -0.49
N VAL A 61 6.03 -1.11 -1.49
CA VAL A 61 7.42 -0.65 -1.64
C VAL A 61 7.44 0.87 -1.58
N THR A 62 8.35 1.40 -0.74
CA THR A 62 8.53 2.85 -0.59
C THR A 62 9.49 3.40 -1.64
N ASP A 63 9.61 4.74 -1.69
CA ASP A 63 10.53 5.39 -2.63
C ASP A 63 11.97 4.91 -2.46
N ASP A 64 12.40 4.71 -1.22
CA ASP A 64 13.78 4.28 -0.94
C ASP A 64 13.96 2.77 -0.93
N GLY A 65 12.97 2.03 -1.41
CA GLY A 65 13.11 0.60 -1.64
C GLY A 65 12.83 -0.29 -0.45
N ALA A 66 12.18 0.22 0.58
CA ALA A 66 11.79 -0.64 1.70
C ALA A 66 10.58 -1.49 1.32
N GLU A 67 10.67 -2.78 1.62
CA GLU A 67 9.52 -3.70 1.47
C GLU A 67 8.75 -3.69 2.78
N THR A 68 7.47 -3.36 2.69
CA THR A 68 6.69 -3.04 3.88
C THR A 68 5.34 -3.71 3.87
N ASP A 69 4.66 -3.63 5.02
CA ASP A 69 3.29 -4.06 5.19
C ASP A 69 2.36 -3.25 4.28
N LEU A 70 1.25 -3.87 3.88
CA LEU A 70 0.29 -3.22 2.99
C LEU A 70 -0.38 -1.99 3.61
N ASP A 71 -0.39 -1.89 4.93
CA ASP A 71 -0.97 -0.71 5.58
C ASP A 71 -0.24 0.57 5.19
N LEU A 72 1.03 0.48 4.81
CA LEU A 72 1.76 1.68 4.37
C LEU A 72 1.17 2.23 3.07
N GLY A 73 0.63 1.37 2.22
CA GLY A 73 -0.11 1.84 1.06
C GLY A 73 -1.35 2.64 1.45
N HIS A 74 -2.10 2.15 2.43
CA HIS A 74 -3.25 2.90 2.96
C HIS A 74 -2.83 4.28 3.45
N TYR A 75 -1.73 4.33 4.21
CA TYR A 75 -1.25 5.61 4.74
C TYR A 75 -0.90 6.57 3.62
N GLU A 76 -0.13 6.10 2.63
CA GLU A 76 0.29 6.99 1.54
C GLU A 76 -0.91 7.50 0.76
N ARG A 77 -1.86 6.61 0.46
CA ARG A 77 -3.04 7.00 -0.32
C ARG A 77 -3.95 7.96 0.45
N PHE A 78 -4.13 7.70 1.74
CA PHE A 78 -5.07 8.47 2.54
C PHE A 78 -4.53 9.85 2.90
N ILE A 79 -3.27 9.91 3.30
CA ILE A 79 -2.65 11.17 3.74
C ILE A 79 -2.06 11.94 2.56
N ASP A 80 -1.74 11.24 1.47
CA ASP A 80 -1.07 11.78 0.29
C ASP A 80 0.32 12.27 0.66
N ILE A 81 1.10 11.35 1.21
CA ILE A 81 2.51 11.55 1.53
C ILE A 81 3.29 10.34 1.01
N ASN A 82 4.60 10.50 0.91
CA ASN A 82 5.47 9.37 0.58
C ASN A 82 6.26 8.98 1.82
N LEU A 83 6.31 7.68 2.08
CA LEU A 83 6.95 7.14 3.27
C LEU A 83 8.33 6.59 2.94
N ASN A 84 9.06 6.17 3.96
CA ASN A 84 10.44 5.72 3.78
C ASN A 84 10.72 4.47 4.65
N LYS A 85 11.98 4.07 4.68
CA LYS A 85 12.37 2.84 5.37
C LYS A 85 12.12 2.86 6.88
N PHE A 86 11.98 4.03 7.47
CA PHE A 86 11.70 4.14 8.90
C PHE A 86 10.20 4.08 9.19
N SER A 87 9.39 4.01 8.16
CA SER A 87 7.92 4.04 8.33
C SER A 87 7.35 2.69 8.73
N ASN A 88 8.08 1.60 8.55
CA ASN A 88 7.63 0.28 8.98
C ASN A 88 8.73 -0.40 9.79
N VAL A 89 8.45 -0.71 11.03
CA VAL A 89 9.41 -1.31 11.95
C VAL A 89 8.83 -2.63 12.43
N THR A 90 9.53 -3.73 12.13
CA THR A 90 9.14 -5.06 12.62
C THR A 90 9.97 -5.44 13.83
N ALA A 91 9.42 -6.34 14.65
CA ALA A 91 10.21 -6.90 15.74
C ALA A 91 11.48 -7.56 15.19
N GLY A 92 11.36 -8.23 14.03
CA GLY A 92 12.54 -8.86 13.42
C GLY A 92 13.65 -7.88 13.10
N LYS A 93 13.33 -6.70 12.57
CA LYS A 93 14.36 -5.68 12.32
C LYS A 93 15.01 -5.22 13.60
N VAL A 94 14.18 -4.98 14.63
CA VAL A 94 14.69 -4.49 15.91
C VAL A 94 15.63 -5.50 16.54
N TYR A 95 15.18 -6.74 16.65
CA TYR A 95 16.00 -7.79 17.27
C TYR A 95 17.26 -8.07 16.46
N SER A 96 17.17 -8.11 15.13
CA SER A 96 18.33 -8.35 14.28
C SER A 96 19.40 -7.27 14.49
N HIS A 97 18.98 -6.02 14.56
CA HIS A 97 19.91 -4.91 14.72
C HIS A 97 20.62 -4.98 16.08
N VAL A 98 19.85 -5.27 17.12
CA VAL A 98 20.44 -5.42 18.46
C VAL A 98 21.41 -6.60 18.51
N LEU A 99 21.04 -7.72 17.95
CA LEU A 99 21.93 -8.88 17.87
C LEU A 99 23.20 -8.58 17.05
N UNK A 100 23.08 -7.87 16.15
CA UNK A 100 24.10 -7.46 15.43
C UNK A 100 25.02 -6.69 16.16
N LYS A 101 24.61 -5.83 16.80
CA LYS A 101 25.44 -5.00 17.68
C LYS A 101 26.12 -5.82 18.77
N GLU A 102 25.38 -6.73 19.35
CA GLU A 102 25.94 -7.60 20.39
C GLU A 102 27.10 -8.41 19.83
N ARG A 103 26.93 -8.98 18.65
CA ARG A 103 28.00 -9.79 18.05
C ARG A 103 29.25 -8.96 17.69
N ARG A 104 29.06 -7.68 17.39
CA ARG A 104 30.19 -6.78 17.13
C ARG A 104 30.87 -6.30 18.39
N GLY A 105 30.30 -6.57 19.56
CA GLY A 105 30.89 -6.09 20.82
C GLY A 105 30.50 -4.65 21.15
N ASP A 106 29.49 -4.12 20.54
CA ASP A 106 29.11 -2.72 20.78
C ASP A 106 28.65 -2.47 22.22
N TYR A 107 28.17 -3.52 22.90
CA TYR A 107 27.69 -3.38 24.28
C TYR A 107 28.77 -3.68 25.33
N LEU A 108 30.01 -3.85 24.88
CA LEU A 108 31.19 -3.94 25.76
C LEU A 108 31.08 -5.05 26.81
N GLY A 109 30.50 -6.17 26.43
CA GLY A 109 30.39 -7.32 27.33
C GLY A 109 29.25 -7.27 28.32
N GLY A 110 28.43 -6.24 28.25
CA GLY A 110 27.27 -6.15 29.12
C GLY A 110 26.17 -7.15 28.74
N THR A 111 25.32 -7.46 29.69
CA THR A 111 24.16 -8.32 29.44
C THR A 111 23.14 -7.55 28.62
N VAL A 112 22.78 -8.10 27.45
CA VAL A 112 21.83 -7.43 26.55
C VAL A 112 20.44 -7.97 26.84
N GLN A 113 19.50 -7.07 27.11
CA GLN A 113 18.16 -7.41 27.58
C GLN A 113 17.10 -6.64 26.82
N VAL A 114 15.85 -7.09 26.93
CA VAL A 114 14.74 -6.38 26.28
C VAL A 114 14.67 -4.94 26.77
N ILE A 115 14.72 -4.73 28.07
CA ILE A 115 14.87 -3.40 28.66
C ILE A 115 16.30 -3.33 29.18
N PRO A 116 17.15 -2.44 28.69
CA PRO A 116 16.87 -1.29 27.81
C PRO A 116 17.24 -1.46 26.35
N HIS A 117 17.80 -2.58 25.91
CA HIS A 117 18.46 -2.63 24.61
C HIS A 117 17.46 -2.71 23.46
N ILE A 118 16.43 -3.54 23.60
CA ILE A 118 15.38 -3.62 22.58
C ILE A 118 14.53 -2.34 22.61
N THR A 119 14.15 -1.89 23.79
CA THR A 119 13.33 -0.69 23.90
C THR A 119 14.06 0.54 23.37
N ASN A 120 15.37 0.66 23.61
CA ASN A 120 16.14 1.78 23.08
C ASN A 120 16.23 1.74 21.56
N GLU A 121 16.34 0.54 20.99
CA GLU A 121 16.34 0.41 19.53
C GLU A 121 15.00 0.85 18.94
N ILE A 122 13.91 0.47 19.59
CA ILE A 122 12.57 0.91 19.14
C ILE A 122 12.46 2.43 19.23
N LYS A 123 12.90 3.01 20.33
CA LYS A 123 12.86 4.47 20.50
C LYS A 123 13.69 5.17 19.43
N GLU A 124 14.87 4.63 19.10
CA GLU A 124 15.72 5.24 18.07
C GLU A 124 15.02 5.25 16.72
N ARG A 125 14.36 4.15 16.35
CA ARG A 125 13.66 4.08 15.08
C ARG A 125 12.48 5.04 15.04
N LEU A 126 11.83 5.24 16.18
CA LEU A 126 10.77 6.21 16.32
C LEU A 126 11.29 7.63 16.05
N LEU A 127 12.41 7.99 16.65
CA LEU A 127 12.99 9.32 16.47
C LEU A 127 13.48 9.51 15.03
N LEU A 128 14.02 8.46 14.42
CA LEU A 128 14.49 8.55 13.04
C LEU A 128 13.35 8.79 12.06
N ALA A 129 12.16 8.27 12.33
CA ALA A 129 11.00 8.55 11.47
C ALA A 129 10.72 10.05 11.41
N GLY A 130 10.80 10.72 12.55
CA GLY A 130 10.60 12.16 12.59
C GLY A 130 11.75 12.93 11.96
N GLU A 131 12.98 12.56 12.29
CA GLU A 131 14.16 13.26 11.78
C GLU A 131 14.28 13.14 10.25
N SER A 132 14.07 11.93 9.72
CA SER A 132 14.27 11.69 8.30
C SER A 132 13.28 12.44 7.42
N THR A 133 12.15 12.85 7.97
CA THR A 133 11.10 13.56 7.23
C THR A 133 10.96 15.00 7.68
N ASN A 134 11.73 15.42 8.67
CA ASN A 134 11.60 16.74 9.28
C ASN A 134 10.13 17.01 9.70
N ALA A 135 9.52 16.00 10.30
CA ALA A 135 8.09 16.06 10.60
C ALA A 135 7.77 16.93 11.80
N ASP A 136 6.66 17.63 11.73
CA ASP A 136 6.07 18.30 12.90
C ASP A 136 5.46 17.28 13.84
N VAL A 137 4.88 16.21 13.26
CA VAL A 137 4.23 15.18 14.06
C VAL A 137 4.42 13.82 13.39
N VAL A 138 4.73 12.83 14.22
CA VAL A 138 4.82 11.42 13.81
C VAL A 138 3.66 10.68 14.45
N ILE A 139 2.86 10.01 13.64
CA ILE A 139 1.79 9.16 14.14
C ILE A 139 2.27 7.71 13.99
N THR A 140 2.31 6.97 15.09
CA THR A 140 2.78 5.59 15.06
C THR A 140 1.65 4.64 15.44
N GLU A 141 1.31 3.75 14.54
CA GLU A 141 0.33 2.70 14.80
C GLU A 141 1.05 1.48 15.37
N ILE A 142 0.58 1.01 16.53
CA ILE A 142 1.14 -0.19 17.16
C ILE A 142 0.33 -1.39 16.67
N GLY A 143 0.96 -2.27 15.91
CA GLY A 143 0.30 -3.46 15.39
C GLY A 143 -0.01 -4.45 16.49
N GLY A 144 -0.99 -5.32 16.22
CA GLY A 144 -1.44 -6.30 17.19
C GLY A 144 -2.40 -5.71 18.20
N THR A 145 -2.76 -6.53 19.17
CA THR A 145 -3.73 -6.16 20.22
C THR A 145 -2.96 -5.84 21.50
N THR A 146 -3.37 -4.78 22.17
CA THR A 146 -2.79 -4.42 23.47
C THR A 146 -2.92 -5.62 24.41
N GLY A 147 -1.80 -6.02 24.99
CA GLY A 147 -1.75 -7.21 25.85
C GLY A 147 -1.11 -8.42 25.18
N ASP A 148 -0.98 -8.43 23.86
CA ASP A 148 -0.28 -9.51 23.18
C ASP A 148 1.19 -9.53 23.61
N ILE A 149 1.73 -10.74 23.83
CA ILE A 149 3.10 -10.89 24.30
C ILE A 149 4.10 -10.22 23.36
N GLU A 150 3.92 -10.44 22.07
CA GLU A 150 4.89 -9.94 21.09
C GLU A 150 4.86 -8.42 20.96
N SER A 151 3.79 -7.77 21.41
CA SER A 151 3.68 -6.30 21.35
C SER A 151 4.27 -5.62 22.57
N LEU A 152 4.57 -6.35 23.64
CA LEU A 152 4.98 -5.74 24.91
C LEU A 152 6.22 -4.86 24.79
N PRO A 153 7.28 -5.24 24.06
CA PRO A 153 8.43 -4.33 23.96
C PRO A 153 8.08 -3.00 23.30
N PHE A 154 7.18 -3.02 22.32
CA PHE A 154 6.74 -1.79 21.67
C PHE A 154 5.96 -0.92 22.63
N ILE A 155 5.03 -1.52 23.38
CA ILE A 155 4.24 -0.78 24.35
C ILE A 155 5.14 -0.18 25.43
N GLU A 156 6.13 -0.97 25.90
CA GLU A 156 7.05 -0.46 26.91
C GLU A 156 7.88 0.70 26.37
N ALA A 157 8.35 0.61 25.11
CA ALA A 157 9.13 1.69 24.51
C ALA A 157 8.31 2.98 24.41
N ILE A 158 7.05 2.88 23.95
CA ILE A 158 6.25 4.10 23.83
C ILE A 158 5.83 4.67 25.19
N ARG A 159 5.74 3.81 26.21
CA ARG A 159 5.52 4.30 27.56
C ARG A 159 6.70 5.14 28.03
N GLN A 160 7.92 4.63 27.79
CA GLN A 160 9.13 5.34 28.23
C GLN A 160 9.35 6.64 27.48
N ILE A 161 8.95 6.70 26.22
CA ILE A 161 9.22 7.88 25.39
C ILE A 161 8.56 9.15 25.97
N ARG A 162 7.45 8.98 26.67
CA ARG A 162 6.80 10.12 27.33
C ARG A 162 7.72 10.75 28.38
N SER A 163 8.41 9.92 29.16
CA SER A 163 9.38 10.43 30.14
C SER A 163 10.59 11.04 29.45
N ASP A 164 11.03 10.43 28.36
CA ASP A 164 12.23 10.90 27.65
C ASP A 164 12.00 12.28 27.01
N LEU A 165 10.83 12.50 26.41
CA LEU A 165 10.58 13.70 25.62
C LEU A 165 9.70 14.72 26.32
N GLY A 166 8.98 14.33 27.37
CA GLY A 166 8.06 15.20 28.05
C GLY A 166 6.63 14.97 27.59
N ARG A 167 5.70 15.09 28.53
CA ARG A 167 4.28 14.82 28.29
C ARG A 167 3.70 15.73 27.21
N GLU A 168 4.22 16.95 27.11
CA GLU A 168 3.71 17.91 26.12
C GLU A 168 4.05 17.51 24.69
N ASN A 169 4.95 16.55 24.51
CA ASN A 169 5.41 16.13 23.18
C ASN A 169 4.90 14.75 22.78
N VAL A 170 4.11 14.09 23.62
CA VAL A 170 3.69 12.70 23.41
C VAL A 170 2.22 12.54 23.74
N MET A 171 1.48 11.85 22.87
CA MET A 171 0.04 11.68 23.05
C MET A 171 -0.34 10.24 22.69
N TYR A 172 -1.29 9.69 23.44
CA TYR A 172 -1.75 8.31 23.23
C TYR A 172 -3.22 8.29 22.81
N VAL A 173 -3.50 7.61 21.70
CA VAL A 173 -4.85 7.41 21.18
C VAL A 173 -5.14 5.91 21.22
N HIS A 174 -6.21 5.52 21.87
CA HIS A 174 -6.57 4.11 22.00
C HIS A 174 -7.86 3.82 21.26
N CYS A 175 -7.83 2.80 20.39
CA CYS A 175 -9.00 2.40 19.60
C CYS A 175 -9.67 1.21 20.25
N THR A 176 -10.99 1.29 20.41
CA THR A 176 -11.76 0.24 21.06
C THR A 176 -13.01 -0.07 20.26
N LEU A 177 -13.71 -1.12 20.69
CA LEU A 177 -14.94 -1.56 20.06
C LEU A 177 -16.10 -1.40 21.04
N LEU A 178 -17.21 -0.90 20.54
CA LEU A 178 -18.45 -0.82 21.29
C LEU A 178 -19.46 -1.72 20.55
N PRO A 179 -19.54 -3.00 20.95
CA PRO A 179 -20.40 -3.91 20.21
C PRO A 179 -21.88 -3.66 20.49
N TYR A 180 -22.70 -3.89 19.48
CA TYR A 180 -24.14 -3.88 19.62
C TYR A 180 -24.61 -5.33 19.80
N ILE A 181 -25.31 -5.60 20.90
CA ILE A 181 -25.81 -6.93 21.19
C ILE A 181 -27.28 -6.99 20.79
N LYS A 182 -27.56 -7.65 19.70
CA LYS A 182 -28.92 -7.72 19.13
C LYS A 182 -29.93 -8.26 20.15
N ALA A 183 -29.56 -9.33 20.86
CA ALA A 183 -30.46 -9.96 21.84
C ALA A 183 -30.85 -9.01 22.96
N ALA A 184 -29.92 -8.14 23.38
CA ALA A 184 -30.19 -7.15 24.43
C ALA A 184 -30.69 -5.81 23.88
N GLY A 185 -30.55 -5.57 22.58
CA GLY A 185 -30.94 -4.32 21.95
C GLY A 185 -30.15 -3.13 22.41
N GLU A 186 -28.89 -3.33 22.77
CA GLU A 186 -28.07 -2.23 23.30
C GLU A 186 -26.60 -2.43 22.99
N MET A 187 -25.86 -1.32 23.03
CA MET A 187 -24.41 -1.34 22.92
C MET A 187 -23.78 -1.55 24.29
N LYS A 188 -22.66 -2.25 24.31
CA LYS A 188 -22.00 -2.64 25.55
C LYS A 188 -20.65 -1.96 25.70
N THR A 189 -20.46 -1.28 26.83
CA THR A 189 -19.23 -0.54 27.11
C THR A 189 -18.14 -1.38 27.75
N LYS A 190 -18.45 -2.57 28.23
CA LYS A 190 -17.45 -3.40 28.94
C LYS A 190 -16.20 -3.69 28.11
N PRO A 191 -16.29 -4.06 26.82
CA PRO A 191 -15.07 -4.30 26.06
C PRO A 191 -14.15 -3.07 25.99
N THR A 192 -14.72 -1.89 25.86
CA THR A 192 -13.94 -0.64 25.89
C THR A 192 -13.27 -0.45 27.24
N GLN A 193 -14.03 -0.64 28.32
CA GLN A 193 -13.49 -0.50 29.67
C GLN A 193 -12.34 -1.47 29.92
N HIS A 194 -12.51 -2.74 29.53
CA HIS A 194 -11.48 -3.75 29.71
C HIS A 194 -10.24 -3.44 28.89
N SER A 195 -10.42 -2.98 27.65
CA SER A 195 -9.30 -2.66 26.79
C SER A 195 -8.47 -1.52 27.36
N VAL A 196 -9.13 -0.48 27.85
CA VAL A 196 -8.41 0.65 28.47
C VAL A 196 -7.74 0.22 29.77
N LYS A 197 -8.39 -0.63 30.55
CA LYS A 197 -7.79 -1.16 31.79
C LYS A 197 -6.51 -1.94 31.47
N GLU A 198 -6.51 -2.74 30.41
CA GLU A 198 -5.33 -3.47 30.00
C GLU A 198 -4.19 -2.52 29.66
N LEU A 199 -4.48 -1.47 28.89
CA LEU A 199 -3.48 -0.48 28.52
C LEU A 199 -2.93 0.25 29.75
N ARG A 200 -3.82 0.64 30.66
CA ARG A 200 -3.41 1.30 31.90
C ARG A 200 -2.55 0.39 32.76
N GLY A 201 -2.85 -0.91 32.76
CA GLY A 201 -2.01 -1.87 33.47
C GLY A 201 -0.60 -1.95 32.91
N LEU A 202 -0.40 -1.56 31.66
CA LEU A 202 0.91 -1.49 31.06
C LEU A 202 1.55 -0.10 31.21
N GLY A 203 0.89 0.80 31.95
CA GLY A 203 1.46 2.10 32.30
C GLY A 203 1.08 3.25 31.39
N ILE A 204 0.09 3.07 30.52
CA ILE A 204 -0.30 4.13 29.58
C ILE A 204 -1.75 4.54 29.82
N GLN A 205 -1.95 5.83 30.09
CA GLN A 205 -3.28 6.41 30.15
C GLN A 205 -3.57 7.07 28.81
N PRO A 206 -4.63 6.66 28.10
CA PRO A 206 -4.92 7.30 26.81
C PRO A 206 -5.36 8.75 26.98
N ASP A 207 -5.01 9.58 26.02
CA ASP A 207 -5.48 10.96 25.93
C ASP A 207 -6.79 11.05 25.15
N LEU A 208 -6.95 10.18 24.16
CA LEU A 208 -8.16 10.06 23.36
C LEU A 208 -8.55 8.60 23.26
N ILE A 209 -9.84 8.32 23.28
CA ILE A 209 -10.36 7.00 22.98
C ILE A 209 -11.23 7.12 21.75
N VAL A 210 -10.89 6.34 20.70
CA VAL A 210 -11.67 6.28 19.47
C VAL A 210 -12.46 4.98 19.51
N VAL A 211 -13.78 5.11 19.50
CA VAL A 211 -14.68 3.98 19.72
C VAL A 211 -15.34 3.59 18.42
N ARG A 212 -15.02 2.39 17.93
CA ARG A 212 -15.65 1.83 16.74
C ARG A 212 -17.05 1.35 17.07
N THR A 213 -18.03 1.83 16.33
CA THR A 213 -19.42 1.42 16.60
C THR A 213 -20.17 1.19 15.29
N GLU A 214 -21.22 0.36 15.38
CA GLU A 214 -22.16 0.15 14.28
C GLU A 214 -23.20 1.26 14.23
N TYR A 215 -23.61 1.76 15.41
CA TYR A 215 -24.70 2.71 15.54
C TYR A 215 -24.24 3.94 16.28
N GLU A 216 -24.99 5.02 16.15
CA GLU A 216 -24.68 6.28 16.80
C GLU A 216 -24.63 6.10 18.33
N MET A 217 -23.59 6.64 18.94
CA MET A 217 -23.46 6.64 20.39
C MET A 217 -24.29 7.77 21.00
N THR A 218 -24.99 7.44 22.08
CA THR A 218 -25.67 8.47 22.85
C THR A 218 -24.66 9.21 23.70
N GLN A 219 -25.04 10.41 24.13
CA GLN A 219 -24.17 11.17 25.03
C GLN A 219 -23.97 10.41 26.36
N ASP A 220 -25.00 9.71 26.83
CA ASP A 220 -24.87 8.91 28.07
C ASP A 220 -23.78 7.86 27.94
N LEU A 221 -23.68 7.19 26.77
CA LEU A 221 -22.63 6.20 26.56
C LEU A 221 -21.25 6.84 26.57
N LYS A 222 -21.12 8.01 25.93
CA LYS A 222 -19.83 8.73 25.91
C LYS A 222 -19.45 9.15 27.33
N ASP A 223 -20.42 9.64 28.10
CA ASP A 223 -20.17 10.06 29.49
C ASP A 223 -19.72 8.87 30.33
N LYS A 224 -20.36 7.72 30.14
CA LYS A 224 -20.01 6.50 30.88
C LYS A 224 -18.58 6.05 30.55
N ILE A 225 -18.23 6.05 29.30
CA ILE A 225 -16.87 5.68 28.89
C ILE A 225 -15.86 6.66 29.46
N ALA A 226 -16.16 7.96 29.39
CA ALA A 226 -15.25 8.97 29.93
C ALA A 226 -15.03 8.78 31.42
N LEU A 227 -16.10 8.50 32.16
CA LEU A 227 -15.99 8.30 33.60
C LEU A 227 -15.14 7.08 33.94
N PHE A 228 -15.42 5.94 33.31
CA PHE A 228 -14.74 4.69 33.65
C PHE A 228 -13.32 4.63 33.11
N CYS A 229 -13.02 5.38 32.04
CA CYS A 229 -11.69 5.39 31.46
C CYS A 229 -10.86 6.60 31.89
N ASP A 230 -11.44 7.49 32.70
CA ASP A 230 -10.76 8.64 33.31
C ASP A 230 -10.21 9.59 32.24
N ILE A 231 -11.07 10.00 31.33
CA ILE A 231 -10.73 11.02 30.33
C ILE A 231 -11.86 12.03 30.24
N ASN A 232 -11.58 13.15 29.57
CA ASN A 232 -12.60 14.17 29.32
C ASN A 232 -13.67 13.62 28.36
N LYS A 233 -14.91 14.09 28.55
CA LYS A 233 -16.02 13.64 27.71
C LYS A 233 -15.78 13.91 26.24
N GLU A 234 -15.20 15.07 25.91
CA GLU A 234 -14.93 15.43 24.51
C GLU A 234 -13.79 14.63 23.91
N SER A 235 -13.07 13.86 24.72
CA SER A 235 -11.99 12.99 24.24
C SER A 235 -12.45 11.58 23.92
N VAL A 236 -13.73 11.28 24.07
CA VAL A 236 -14.33 10.04 23.59
C VAL A 236 -14.87 10.31 22.20
N ILE A 237 -14.22 9.76 21.20
CA ILE A 237 -14.50 10.05 19.79
C ILE A 237 -15.17 8.82 19.18
N GLU A 238 -16.31 9.03 18.59
CA GLU A 238 -17.06 7.98 17.89
C GLU A 238 -16.49 7.78 16.48
N CYS A 239 -16.26 6.53 16.11
CA CYS A 239 -15.90 6.17 14.74
C CYS A 239 -16.94 5.18 14.25
N ARG A 240 -18.00 5.69 13.64
CA ARG A 240 -19.13 4.88 13.22
C ARG A 240 -18.82 4.21 11.90
N ASP A 241 -19.29 2.97 11.74
CA ASP A 241 -19.16 2.27 10.47
C ASP A 241 -19.73 3.16 9.36
N ALA A 242 -19.02 3.21 8.24
CA ALA A 242 -19.38 4.09 7.13
C ALA A 242 -19.39 3.30 5.84
N ASP A 243 -20.22 3.75 4.89
CA ASP A 243 -20.27 3.14 3.57
C ASP A 243 -18.98 3.33 2.81
N SER A 244 -18.28 4.42 3.06
CA SER A 244 -17.01 4.72 2.43
C SER A 244 -16.01 5.12 3.51
N LEU A 245 -14.78 4.61 3.42
CA LEU A 245 -13.72 5.01 4.33
C LEU A 245 -13.41 6.49 4.23
N TYR A 246 -13.75 7.12 3.11
CA TYR A 246 -13.49 8.55 2.94
C TYR A 246 -14.40 9.42 3.82
N GLU A 247 -15.43 8.83 4.43
CA GLU A 247 -16.26 9.55 5.42
C GLU A 247 -15.57 9.71 6.76
N ILE A 248 -14.60 8.86 7.08
CA ILE A 248 -14.05 8.80 8.44
C ILE A 248 -13.36 10.10 8.83
N PRO A 249 -12.50 10.71 7.99
CA PRO A 249 -11.90 11.99 8.42
C PRO A 249 -12.96 13.06 8.77
N LEU A 250 -14.07 13.07 8.02
CA LEU A 250 -15.14 14.04 8.31
C LEU A 250 -15.80 13.74 9.64
N GLN A 251 -16.08 12.47 9.94
CA GLN A 251 -16.65 12.10 11.25
C GLN A 251 -15.76 12.56 12.40
N LEU A 252 -14.47 12.30 12.28
CA LEU A 252 -13.54 12.64 13.36
C LEU A 252 -13.41 14.15 13.52
N SER A 253 -13.36 14.87 12.41
CA SER A 253 -13.25 16.32 12.45
C SER A 253 -14.50 16.99 13.03
N GLN A 254 -15.68 16.42 12.74
CA GLN A 254 -16.93 16.94 13.30
C GLN A 254 -16.96 16.86 14.82
N GLN A 255 -16.18 15.95 15.41
CA GLN A 255 -16.06 15.82 16.86
C GLN A 255 -14.82 16.54 17.38
N ASN A 256 -14.19 17.37 16.54
CA ASN A 256 -13.06 18.22 16.91
C ASN A 256 -11.80 17.44 17.26
N MET A 257 -11.63 16.25 16.69
CA MET A 257 -10.46 15.44 17.03
C MET A 257 -9.16 16.14 16.68
N ASP A 258 -9.10 16.76 15.49
CA ASP A 258 -7.88 17.47 15.09
C ASP A 258 -7.61 18.67 16.00
N ASP A 259 -8.66 19.42 16.38
CA ASP A 259 -8.49 20.54 17.31
C ASP A 259 -7.96 20.07 18.67
N ILE A 260 -8.48 18.94 19.17
CA ILE A 260 -8.04 18.41 20.46
C ILE A 260 -6.56 18.03 20.39
N VAL A 261 -6.15 17.37 19.31
CA VAL A 261 -4.75 16.95 19.13
C VAL A 261 -3.84 18.17 19.03
N ILE A 262 -4.23 19.15 18.22
CA ILE A 262 -3.42 20.37 18.01
C ILE A 262 -3.23 21.10 19.34
N LYS A 263 -4.30 21.24 20.10
CA LYS A 263 -4.22 21.92 21.40
C LYS A 263 -3.37 21.12 22.39
N ARG A 264 -3.60 19.83 22.48
CA ARG A 264 -2.89 18.96 23.45
C ARG A 264 -1.39 18.96 23.21
N LEU A 265 -0.97 18.91 21.95
CA LEU A 265 0.45 18.85 21.58
C LEU A 265 1.04 20.22 21.26
N GLN A 266 0.24 21.28 21.34
CA GLN A 266 0.69 22.65 21.07
C GLN A 266 1.32 22.75 19.67
N LEU A 267 0.62 22.18 18.69
CA LEU A 267 1.08 22.19 17.31
C LEU A 267 0.78 23.54 16.65
N ASN A 268 1.65 23.98 15.76
CA ASN A 268 1.48 25.25 15.03
C ASN A 268 0.72 25.02 13.74
N ALA A 269 -0.59 24.81 13.85
CA ALA A 269 -1.42 24.64 12.67
C ALA A 269 -1.50 25.97 11.91
N LYS A 270 -1.31 25.91 10.60
CA LYS A 270 -1.32 27.09 9.74
C LYS A 270 -2.73 27.46 9.28
N TYR A 271 -3.62 26.49 9.24
CA TYR A 271 -4.97 26.66 8.70
C TYR A 271 -6.01 26.05 9.63
N GLU A 272 -7.24 26.53 9.47
CA GLU A 272 -8.39 25.84 10.03
C GLU A 272 -8.66 24.60 9.20
N THR A 273 -9.58 23.75 9.67
CA THR A 273 -9.93 22.53 8.96
C THR A 273 -10.32 22.84 7.52
N GLN A 274 -9.68 22.17 6.56
CA GLN A 274 -9.87 22.40 5.13
C GLN A 274 -10.05 21.08 4.41
N LEU A 275 -11.25 20.53 4.48
CA LEU A 275 -11.53 19.24 3.88
C LEU A 275 -12.29 19.34 2.55
N ASP A 276 -12.22 20.48 1.86
CA ASP A 276 -12.98 20.67 0.63
C ASP A 276 -12.64 19.65 -0.44
N GLU A 277 -11.36 19.41 -0.65
CA GLU A 277 -10.92 18.41 -1.64
C GLU A 277 -11.45 17.03 -1.27
N TRP A 278 -11.41 16.70 0.00
CA TRP A 278 -11.88 15.41 0.49
C TRP A 278 -13.40 15.28 0.35
N LYS A 279 -14.12 16.37 0.64
CA LYS A 279 -15.58 16.37 0.44
C LYS A 279 -15.96 16.20 -1.01
N GLN A 280 -15.20 16.81 -1.93
CA GLN A 280 -15.42 16.64 -3.35
C GLN A 280 -15.23 15.20 -3.78
N LEU A 281 -14.17 14.56 -3.25
CA LEU A 281 -13.92 13.15 -3.52
C LEU A 281 -15.07 12.29 -3.02
N LEU A 282 -15.52 12.54 -1.81
CA LEU A 282 -16.61 11.78 -1.22
C LEU A 282 -17.90 11.94 -2.03
N ASP A 283 -18.17 13.14 -2.52
CA ASP A 283 -19.33 13.39 -3.34
C ASP A 283 -19.28 12.55 -4.63
N ILE A 284 -18.11 12.47 -5.27
CA ILE A 284 -17.94 11.64 -6.45
C ILE A 284 -18.17 10.17 -6.11
N VAL A 285 -17.55 9.69 -5.04
CA VAL A 285 -17.65 8.29 -4.64
C VAL A 285 -19.10 7.89 -4.33
N ASN A 286 -19.86 8.79 -3.75
CA ASN A 286 -21.25 8.52 -3.41
C ASN A 286 -22.21 8.62 -4.61
N ASN A 287 -21.75 9.11 -5.75
CA ASN A 287 -22.62 9.34 -6.92
C ASN A 287 -22.06 8.70 -8.19
N LEU A 288 -21.41 7.55 -8.06
CA LEU A 288 -20.92 6.83 -9.23
C LEU A 288 -22.10 6.32 -10.07
N ASP A 289 -21.94 6.36 -11.40
CA ASP A 289 -23.02 6.05 -12.34
C ASP A 289 -22.53 5.00 -13.34
N GLY A 290 -22.79 3.74 -13.03
CA GLY A 290 -22.43 2.66 -13.92
C GLY A 290 -21.10 2.03 -13.57
N LYS A 291 -20.77 0.98 -14.28
CA LYS A 291 -19.60 0.15 -13.99
C LYS A 291 -18.75 -0.10 -15.23
N ILE A 292 -17.46 -0.21 -15.03
CA ILE A 292 -16.52 -0.70 -16.04
C ILE A 292 -15.98 -2.01 -15.50
N THR A 293 -16.00 -3.08 -16.28
CA THR A 293 -15.58 -4.40 -15.85
C THR A 293 -14.15 -4.65 -16.31
N ILE A 294 -13.26 -4.91 -15.35
CA ILE A 294 -11.86 -5.20 -15.64
C ILE A 294 -11.54 -6.64 -15.24
N GLY A 295 -11.03 -7.39 -16.21
CA GLY A 295 -10.53 -8.73 -15.92
C GLY A 295 -9.15 -8.65 -15.33
N LEU A 296 -9.02 -9.00 -14.06
CA LEU A 296 -7.73 -9.03 -13.39
C LEU A 296 -7.25 -10.48 -13.38
N VAL A 297 -6.25 -10.77 -14.19
CA VAL A 297 -5.78 -12.13 -14.42
C VAL A 297 -4.54 -12.36 -13.56
N GLY A 298 -4.70 -13.13 -12.50
CA GLY A 298 -3.63 -13.31 -11.54
C GLY A 298 -3.61 -14.68 -10.90
N LYS A 299 -2.63 -14.89 -10.04
CA LYS A 299 -2.42 -16.16 -9.36
C LYS A 299 -3.14 -16.22 -8.01
N TYR A 300 -3.17 -15.11 -7.27
CA TYR A 300 -3.67 -15.08 -5.90
C TYR A 300 -5.07 -14.48 -5.81
N VAL A 301 -5.93 -14.82 -6.76
CA VAL A 301 -7.24 -14.17 -6.85
C VAL A 301 -8.19 -14.56 -5.70
N SER A 302 -7.92 -15.65 -5.01
CA SER A 302 -8.73 -16.02 -3.86
C SER A 302 -8.44 -15.15 -2.61
N LEU A 303 -7.28 -14.49 -2.58
CA LEU A 303 -6.95 -13.54 -1.52
C LEU A 303 -6.74 -12.18 -2.16
N GLN A 304 -7.77 -11.37 -2.10
CA GLN A 304 -7.79 -10.11 -2.86
C GLN A 304 -6.81 -9.08 -2.32
N ASP A 305 -6.41 -9.18 -1.05
CA ASP A 305 -5.41 -8.28 -0.49
C ASP A 305 -4.03 -8.43 -1.16
N ALA A 306 -3.80 -9.55 -1.85
CA ALA A 306 -2.55 -9.71 -2.61
C ALA A 306 -2.43 -8.68 -3.74
N TYR A 307 -3.57 -8.11 -4.18
CA TYR A 307 -3.62 -7.13 -5.25
C TYR A 307 -4.25 -5.81 -4.81
N LEU A 308 -4.13 -5.50 -3.52
CA LEU A 308 -4.86 -4.37 -2.93
C LEU A 308 -4.56 -3.04 -3.64
N SER A 309 -3.27 -2.73 -3.87
CA SER A 309 -2.92 -1.45 -4.49
C SER A 309 -3.39 -1.38 -5.94
N VAL A 310 -3.39 -2.50 -6.66
CA VAL A 310 -3.91 -2.53 -8.04
C VAL A 310 -5.42 -2.23 -8.03
N VAL A 311 -6.15 -2.88 -7.13
CA VAL A 311 -7.60 -2.67 -7.04
C VAL A 311 -7.91 -1.21 -6.68
N GLU A 312 -7.20 -0.68 -5.68
CA GLU A 312 -7.38 0.71 -5.28
C GLU A 312 -7.08 1.66 -6.45
N SER A 313 -6.00 1.39 -7.18
CA SER A 313 -5.63 2.24 -8.32
C SER A 313 -6.69 2.20 -9.42
N LEU A 314 -7.28 1.04 -9.68
CA LEU A 314 -8.35 0.92 -10.66
C LEU A 314 -9.57 1.73 -10.22
N LYS A 315 -9.93 1.64 -8.94
CA LYS A 315 -11.08 2.40 -8.43
C LYS A 315 -10.83 3.90 -8.50
N HIS A 316 -9.62 4.34 -8.10
CA HIS A 316 -9.26 5.76 -8.25
C HIS A 316 -9.45 6.22 -9.69
N ALA A 317 -9.05 5.39 -10.64
CA ALA A 317 -9.09 5.74 -12.06
C ALA A 317 -10.52 5.86 -12.58
N GLY A 318 -11.47 5.22 -11.93
CA GLY A 318 -12.87 5.33 -12.31
C GLY A 318 -13.52 6.63 -11.87
N TYR A 319 -13.01 7.25 -10.81
CA TYR A 319 -13.64 8.45 -10.24
C TYR A 319 -13.75 9.61 -11.23
N PRO A 320 -12.72 9.93 -12.02
CA PRO A 320 -12.86 11.02 -12.99
C PRO A 320 -13.98 10.80 -14.02
N PHE A 321 -14.36 9.56 -14.23
CA PHE A 321 -15.43 9.22 -15.20
C PHE A 321 -16.75 8.91 -14.50
N ALA A 322 -16.79 9.10 -13.17
CA ALA A 322 -17.95 8.78 -12.32
C ALA A 322 -18.40 7.33 -12.48
N LYS A 323 -17.44 6.42 -12.61
CA LYS A 323 -17.71 5.00 -12.80
C LYS A 323 -17.13 4.17 -11.66
N ASP A 324 -17.91 3.18 -11.23
CA ASP A 324 -17.39 2.15 -10.36
C ASP A 324 -16.63 1.12 -11.22
N ILE A 325 -15.71 0.41 -10.59
CA ILE A 325 -14.95 -0.62 -11.27
C ILE A 325 -15.38 -1.97 -10.74
N ASP A 326 -15.84 -2.82 -11.63
CA ASP A 326 -16.21 -4.20 -11.32
C ASP A 326 -15.01 -5.09 -11.64
N ILE A 327 -14.37 -5.62 -10.62
CA ILE A 327 -13.21 -6.47 -10.82
C ILE A 327 -13.65 -7.90 -11.07
N ARG A 328 -13.38 -8.40 -12.28
CA ARG A 328 -13.59 -9.81 -12.59
C ARG A 328 -12.29 -10.55 -12.24
N TRP A 329 -12.31 -11.31 -11.14
CA TRP A 329 -11.13 -12.03 -10.67
C TRP A 329 -10.98 -13.31 -11.49
N ILE A 330 -9.89 -13.43 -12.22
CA ILE A 330 -9.65 -14.56 -13.11
C ILE A 330 -8.39 -15.29 -12.68
N ASP A 331 -8.56 -16.56 -12.31
CA ASP A 331 -7.42 -17.42 -11.91
C ASP A 331 -6.68 -17.84 -13.17
N SER A 332 -5.45 -17.35 -13.33
CA SER A 332 -4.69 -17.63 -14.54
C SER A 332 -4.36 -19.10 -14.74
N SER A 333 -4.39 -19.90 -13.66
CA SER A 333 -4.14 -21.34 -13.82
C SER A 333 -5.25 -22.05 -14.61
N GLU A 334 -6.41 -21.41 -14.75
CA GLU A 334 -7.54 -21.99 -15.47
C GLU A 334 -7.66 -21.52 -16.91
N VAL A 335 -6.87 -20.54 -17.32
CA VAL A 335 -7.00 -19.92 -18.64
C VAL A 335 -6.08 -20.61 -19.64
N THR A 336 -6.62 -20.94 -20.82
CA THR A 336 -5.88 -21.52 -21.93
C THR A 336 -6.23 -20.73 -23.20
N ASP A 337 -5.49 -20.98 -24.28
CA ASP A 337 -5.83 -20.35 -25.56
C ASP A 337 -7.25 -20.72 -26.00
N GLU A 338 -7.68 -21.95 -25.70
CA GLU A 338 -8.99 -22.43 -26.11
C GLU A 338 -10.14 -21.82 -25.32
N ASN A 339 -9.96 -21.54 -24.06
CA ASN A 339 -11.04 -21.04 -23.23
C ASN A 339 -10.94 -19.55 -22.86
N ALA A 340 -9.92 -18.85 -23.36
CA ALA A 340 -9.71 -17.45 -22.98
C ALA A 340 -10.95 -16.60 -23.28
N ALA A 341 -11.62 -16.86 -24.40
CA ALA A 341 -12.82 -16.10 -24.78
C ALA A 341 -13.93 -16.28 -23.75
N GLU A 342 -14.06 -17.46 -23.15
CA GLU A 342 -15.11 -17.70 -22.14
C GLU A 342 -14.91 -16.81 -20.92
N TYR A 343 -13.66 -16.62 -20.53
CA TYR A 343 -13.34 -15.82 -19.35
C TYR A 343 -13.33 -14.32 -19.63
N LEU A 344 -13.00 -13.92 -20.86
CA LEU A 344 -12.63 -12.54 -21.15
C LEU A 344 -13.55 -11.82 -22.15
N ALA A 345 -14.51 -12.51 -22.77
CA ALA A 345 -15.31 -11.88 -23.81
C ALA A 345 -16.17 -10.71 -23.30
N ASP A 346 -16.55 -10.74 -22.05
CA ASP A 346 -17.44 -9.73 -21.50
C ASP A 346 -16.77 -8.68 -20.65
N VAL A 347 -15.42 -8.70 -20.53
CA VAL A 347 -14.74 -7.63 -19.80
C VAL A 347 -14.48 -6.45 -20.73
N ASP A 348 -14.27 -5.29 -20.13
CA ASP A 348 -14.02 -4.05 -20.87
C ASP A 348 -12.55 -3.73 -20.98
N GLY A 349 -11.73 -4.35 -20.13
CA GLY A 349 -10.29 -4.23 -20.17
C GLY A 349 -9.66 -5.40 -19.43
N ILE A 350 -8.40 -5.67 -19.74
CA ILE A 350 -7.67 -6.80 -19.16
C ILE A 350 -6.39 -6.28 -18.53
N LEU A 351 -6.16 -6.64 -17.26
CA LEU A 351 -4.98 -6.25 -16.53
C LEU A 351 -4.26 -7.49 -16.02
N VAL A 352 -2.96 -7.60 -16.32
CA VAL A 352 -2.11 -8.66 -15.78
C VAL A 352 -1.14 -8.02 -14.81
N PRO A 353 -1.29 -8.26 -13.51
CA PRO A 353 -0.47 -7.58 -12.49
C PRO A 353 0.87 -8.27 -12.30
N GLY A 354 1.71 -7.67 -11.47
CA GLY A 354 2.93 -8.30 -11.03
C GLY A 354 2.65 -9.49 -10.13
N GLY A 355 3.67 -10.30 -9.95
CA GLY A 355 3.52 -11.46 -9.10
C GLY A 355 4.78 -12.31 -9.15
N PHE A 356 4.76 -13.37 -8.36
CA PHE A 356 5.87 -14.30 -8.29
C PHE A 356 5.37 -15.72 -8.58
N GLY A 357 6.30 -16.57 -9.02
CA GLY A 357 6.04 -17.98 -9.16
C GLY A 357 5.81 -18.40 -10.60
N PHE A 358 6.04 -19.67 -10.84
CA PHE A 358 6.03 -20.24 -12.18
C PHE A 358 4.66 -20.67 -12.63
N ARG A 359 3.80 -20.97 -11.67
CA ARG A 359 2.48 -21.51 -11.98
C ARG A 359 1.62 -20.45 -12.62
N ALA A 360 0.86 -20.89 -13.59
CA ALA A 360 -0.16 -20.06 -14.20
C ALA A 360 0.38 -18.97 -15.12
N SER A 361 1.69 -18.96 -15.42
CA SER A 361 2.22 -17.98 -16.38
C SER A 361 1.66 -18.22 -17.78
N GLU A 362 1.44 -19.47 -18.15
CA GLU A 362 0.89 -19.78 -19.49
C GLU A 362 -0.53 -19.22 -19.63
N GLY A 363 -1.32 -19.25 -18.57
CA GLY A 363 -2.65 -18.67 -18.61
C GLY A 363 -2.62 -17.16 -18.76
N LYS A 364 -1.65 -16.51 -18.12
CA LYS A 364 -1.48 -15.06 -18.29
C LYS A 364 -1.09 -14.75 -19.74
N ILE A 365 -0.20 -15.56 -20.32
CA ILE A 365 0.19 -15.39 -21.73
C ILE A 365 -1.03 -15.56 -22.64
N SER A 366 -1.88 -16.56 -22.35
CA SER A 366 -3.11 -16.76 -23.14
C SER A 366 -4.05 -15.57 -23.04
N ALA A 367 -4.20 -14.97 -21.85
CA ALA A 367 -5.03 -13.81 -21.67
C ALA A 367 -4.47 -12.59 -22.44
N ILE A 368 -3.15 -12.43 -22.43
CA ILE A 368 -2.50 -11.35 -23.17
C ILE A 368 -2.71 -11.54 -24.68
N LYS A 369 -2.57 -12.76 -25.14
CA LYS A 369 -2.82 -13.08 -26.56
C LYS A 369 -4.24 -12.71 -26.94
N TYR A 370 -5.20 -13.07 -26.10
CA TYR A 370 -6.60 -12.73 -26.36
C TYR A 370 -6.78 -11.22 -26.45
N ALA A 371 -6.20 -10.47 -25.53
CA ALA A 371 -6.32 -9.01 -25.53
C ALA A 371 -5.71 -8.41 -26.80
N ARG A 372 -4.52 -8.89 -27.19
CA ARG A 372 -3.84 -8.35 -28.36
C ARG A 372 -4.61 -8.68 -29.66
N GLU A 373 -5.07 -9.92 -29.79
CA GLU A 373 -5.73 -10.34 -31.03
C GLU A 373 -7.14 -9.80 -31.17
N ASN A 374 -7.80 -9.49 -30.06
CA ASN A 374 -9.18 -9.02 -30.07
C ASN A 374 -9.32 -7.52 -29.76
N ASN A 375 -8.20 -6.84 -29.71
CA ASN A 375 -8.14 -5.39 -29.50
C ASN A 375 -8.86 -4.95 -28.23
N VAL A 376 -8.76 -5.74 -27.16
CA VAL A 376 -9.28 -5.38 -25.86
C VAL A 376 -8.23 -4.52 -25.15
N PRO A 377 -8.61 -3.42 -24.52
CA PRO A 377 -7.63 -2.62 -23.79
C PRO A 377 -6.83 -3.48 -22.80
N PHE A 378 -5.53 -3.34 -22.82
CA PHE A 378 -4.64 -4.17 -22.04
C PHE A 378 -3.62 -3.34 -21.28
N PHE A 379 -3.39 -3.70 -20.01
CA PHE A 379 -2.38 -3.09 -19.18
C PHE A 379 -1.62 -4.19 -18.44
N GLY A 380 -0.30 -4.23 -18.62
CA GLY A 380 0.56 -5.19 -17.95
C GLY A 380 1.51 -4.52 -16.98
N ILE A 381 1.65 -5.08 -15.78
CA ILE A 381 2.47 -4.51 -14.72
C ILE A 381 3.55 -5.54 -14.34
N CYS A 382 4.82 -5.12 -14.38
CA CYS A 382 5.96 -5.92 -13.93
C CYS A 382 5.99 -7.26 -14.65
N LEU A 383 5.63 -8.36 -14.00
CA LEU A 383 5.53 -9.65 -14.68
C LEU A 383 4.58 -9.57 -15.89
N GLY A 384 3.54 -8.74 -15.79
CA GLY A 384 2.63 -8.54 -16.91
C GLY A 384 3.31 -7.97 -18.15
N MET A 385 4.26 -7.06 -17.98
CA MET A 385 5.04 -6.57 -19.12
C MET A 385 5.94 -7.68 -19.65
N GLN A 386 6.57 -8.42 -18.75
CA GLN A 386 7.48 -9.48 -19.16
C GLN A 386 6.75 -10.54 -19.98
N LEU A 387 5.56 -10.93 -19.52
CA LEU A 387 4.80 -11.95 -20.24
C LEU A 387 4.16 -11.41 -21.53
N ALA A 388 3.87 -10.10 -21.59
CA ALA A 388 3.41 -9.50 -22.84
C ALA A 388 4.52 -9.57 -23.90
N THR A 389 5.75 -9.35 -23.48
CA THR A 389 6.90 -9.44 -24.38
C THR A 389 7.12 -10.89 -24.83
N VAL A 390 6.95 -11.85 -23.92
CA VAL A 390 7.04 -13.28 -24.25
C VAL A 390 5.95 -13.66 -25.23
N GLU A 391 4.73 -13.23 -25.00
CA GLU A 391 3.61 -13.56 -25.89
C GLU A 391 3.87 -13.05 -27.31
N PHE A 392 4.32 -11.82 -27.41
CA PHE A 392 4.63 -11.20 -28.70
C PHE A 392 5.76 -11.95 -29.39
N SER A 393 6.77 -12.34 -28.65
CA SER A 393 7.90 -13.10 -29.20
C SER A 393 7.46 -14.44 -29.75
N ARG A 394 6.58 -15.14 -29.04
CA ARG A 394 6.09 -16.45 -29.49
C ARG A 394 5.19 -16.33 -30.70
N ASN A 395 4.22 -15.44 -30.65
CA ASN A 395 3.09 -15.47 -31.58
C ASN A 395 3.20 -14.47 -32.72
N VAL A 396 4.04 -13.47 -32.61
CA VAL A 396 4.30 -12.53 -33.71
C VAL A 396 5.65 -12.81 -34.35
N LEU A 397 6.71 -13.01 -33.55
CA LEU A 397 8.02 -13.31 -34.07
C LEU A 397 8.22 -14.80 -34.41
N GLY A 398 7.37 -15.66 -33.92
CA GLY A 398 7.48 -17.09 -34.16
C GLY A 398 8.60 -17.80 -33.41
N LEU A 399 9.03 -17.25 -32.29
CA LEU A 399 10.09 -17.85 -31.47
C LEU A 399 9.50 -18.89 -30.54
N GLU A 400 9.33 -20.08 -31.02
CA GLU A 400 8.70 -21.15 -30.27
C GLU A 400 9.50 -21.48 -29.02
N GLY A 401 8.82 -21.49 -27.87
CA GLY A 401 9.46 -21.76 -26.58
C GLY A 401 10.06 -20.54 -25.89
N ALA A 402 9.91 -19.36 -26.49
CA ALA A 402 10.38 -18.13 -25.85
C ALA A 402 9.75 -17.98 -24.46
N HIS A 403 10.53 -17.52 -23.51
CA HIS A 403 10.05 -17.39 -22.13
C HIS A 403 10.95 -16.45 -21.34
N SER A 404 10.55 -16.19 -20.11
CA SER A 404 11.42 -15.58 -19.11
C SER A 404 12.36 -16.64 -18.56
N ALA A 405 13.64 -16.30 -18.45
CA ALA A 405 14.62 -17.24 -17.86
C ALA A 405 14.33 -17.49 -16.38
N GLU A 406 13.63 -16.58 -15.72
CA GLU A 406 13.20 -16.77 -14.33
C GLU A 406 12.20 -17.93 -14.23
N LEU A 407 11.28 -17.98 -15.17
CA LEU A 407 10.20 -18.97 -15.16
C LEU A 407 10.59 -20.27 -15.85
N ASP A 408 11.48 -20.21 -16.84
CA ASP A 408 11.98 -21.38 -17.55
C ASP A 408 13.46 -21.16 -17.86
N PRO A 409 14.35 -21.58 -16.95
CA PRO A 409 15.79 -21.37 -17.17
C PRO A 409 16.34 -22.07 -18.41
N ALA A 410 15.61 -23.05 -18.94
CA ALA A 410 16.06 -23.81 -20.11
C ALA A 410 15.48 -23.26 -21.43
N THR A 411 14.80 -22.13 -21.41
CA THR A 411 14.19 -21.62 -22.63
C THR A 411 15.24 -21.35 -23.71
N PRO A 412 14.96 -21.74 -24.97
CA PRO A 412 15.88 -21.42 -26.06
C PRO A 412 15.93 -19.92 -26.40
N TYR A 413 14.93 -19.16 -25.99
CA TYR A 413 14.86 -17.73 -26.25
C TYR A 413 14.52 -16.99 -24.96
N PRO A 414 15.53 -16.64 -24.14
CA PRO A 414 15.28 -15.96 -22.86
C PRO A 414 15.00 -14.48 -23.10
N ILE A 415 13.76 -14.18 -23.44
CA ILE A 415 13.31 -12.83 -23.75
C ILE A 415 13.46 -11.93 -22.52
N ILE A 416 13.29 -12.50 -21.34
CA ILE A 416 13.48 -11.84 -20.05
C ILE A 416 14.60 -12.61 -19.34
N ASP A 417 15.62 -11.90 -18.87
CA ASP A 417 16.80 -12.54 -18.30
C ASP A 417 17.44 -11.64 -17.26
N LEU A 418 18.41 -12.18 -16.57
CA LEU A 418 19.29 -11.37 -15.73
C LEU A 418 20.21 -10.54 -16.64
N LEU A 419 20.55 -9.36 -16.16
CA LEU A 419 21.58 -8.57 -16.86
C LEU A 419 22.93 -9.27 -16.70
N PRO A 420 23.86 -9.06 -17.67
CA PRO A 420 25.16 -9.73 -17.59
C PRO A 420 25.87 -9.55 -16.26
N GLU A 421 25.80 -8.34 -15.68
CA GLU A 421 26.46 -8.07 -14.40
C GLU A 421 25.81 -8.78 -13.23
N GLN A 422 24.58 -9.27 -13.39
CA GLN A 422 23.88 -10.01 -12.33
C GLN A 422 24.15 -11.49 -12.34
N LYS A 423 24.58 -12.03 -13.49
CA LYS A 423 24.70 -13.48 -13.65
C LYS A 423 25.81 -14.10 -12.82
N ASP A 424 26.85 -13.32 -12.50
CA ASP A 424 28.01 -13.81 -11.76
C ASP A 424 27.92 -13.55 -10.27
N ILE A 425 26.80 -13.05 -9.76
CA ILE A 425 26.63 -12.73 -8.35
C ILE A 425 25.98 -13.92 -7.63
N GLU A 426 26.69 -14.46 -6.63
CA GLU A 426 26.18 -15.58 -5.85
C GLU A 426 25.05 -15.17 -4.92
N ASP A 427 25.18 -13.99 -4.30
CA ASP A 427 24.14 -13.46 -3.42
C ASP A 427 23.18 -12.62 -4.24
N LEU A 428 22.07 -13.21 -4.61
CA LEU A 428 21.10 -12.56 -5.48
C LEU A 428 20.29 -11.46 -4.80
N GLY A 429 20.38 -11.36 -3.47
CA GLY A 429 19.65 -10.33 -2.74
C GLY A 429 20.04 -8.92 -3.15
N GLY A 430 21.28 -8.72 -3.56
CA GLY A 430 21.77 -7.41 -3.97
C GLY A 430 21.43 -7.00 -5.39
N THR A 431 20.78 -7.87 -6.18
CA THR A 431 20.47 -7.59 -7.58
C THR A 431 19.03 -7.15 -7.81
N LEU A 432 18.22 -7.12 -6.76
CA LEU A 432 16.81 -6.74 -6.86
C LEU A 432 16.72 -5.22 -7.06
N ARG A 433 15.98 -4.80 -8.10
CA ARG A 433 15.69 -3.38 -8.25
C ARG A 433 14.49 -3.05 -7.38
N LEU A 434 14.71 -2.19 -6.39
CA LEU A 434 13.71 -1.83 -5.39
C LEU A 434 13.64 -0.32 -5.24
N GLY A 435 12.43 0.23 -5.30
CA GLY A 435 12.20 1.64 -5.02
C GLY A 435 12.10 2.48 -6.27
N LEU A 436 12.26 3.77 -6.09
CA LEU A 436 12.00 4.77 -7.12
C LEU A 436 13.19 4.88 -8.09
N TYR A 437 12.89 4.74 -9.39
CA TYR A 437 13.90 4.87 -10.44
C TYR A 437 13.36 5.74 -11.56
N PRO A 438 14.24 6.49 -12.24
CA PRO A 438 13.81 7.34 -13.35
C PRO A 438 13.55 6.54 -14.62
N CYS A 439 12.65 7.06 -15.44
CA CYS A 439 12.32 6.47 -16.73
C CYS A 439 12.14 7.60 -17.75
N SER A 440 12.80 7.48 -18.89
CA SER A 440 12.67 8.43 -20.00
C SER A 440 11.60 7.92 -20.96
N ILE A 441 10.67 8.78 -21.32
CA ILE A 441 9.54 8.44 -22.20
C ILE A 441 9.86 8.87 -23.63
N LYS A 442 9.68 7.96 -24.56
CA LYS A 442 9.92 8.23 -25.97
C LYS A 442 8.84 9.12 -26.56
N GLU A 443 9.25 10.12 -27.33
CA GLU A 443 8.35 11.04 -27.99
C GLU A 443 7.48 10.31 -29.02
N GLY A 444 6.21 10.71 -29.13
CA GLY A 444 5.30 10.16 -30.12
C GLY A 444 4.66 8.84 -29.75
N THR A 445 4.71 8.46 -28.48
CA THR A 445 4.19 7.18 -28.01
C THR A 445 2.91 7.36 -27.20
N LEU A 446 2.19 6.25 -26.99
CA LEU A 446 1.06 6.24 -26.07
C LEU A 446 1.51 6.64 -24.67
N ALA A 447 2.68 6.18 -24.26
CA ALA A 447 3.21 6.53 -22.93
C ALA A 447 3.37 8.04 -22.77
N GLN A 448 3.81 8.74 -23.83
CA GLN A 448 3.90 10.19 -23.78
C GLN A 448 2.51 10.81 -23.62
N ASP A 449 1.53 10.33 -24.36
CA ASP A 449 0.16 10.83 -24.22
C ASP A 449 -0.37 10.63 -22.82
N VAL A 450 -0.06 9.46 -22.23
CA VAL A 450 -0.54 9.09 -20.89
C VAL A 450 0.05 10.00 -19.82
N TYR A 451 1.37 10.16 -19.85
CA TYR A 451 2.07 10.90 -18.77
C TYR A 451 2.16 12.41 -19.02
N GLY A 452 2.23 12.83 -20.28
CA GLY A 452 2.42 14.23 -20.61
C GLY A 452 3.77 14.78 -20.20
N LYS A 453 4.77 13.92 -20.02
CA LYS A 453 6.11 14.29 -19.57
C LYS A 453 7.15 13.47 -20.31
N ALA A 454 8.38 14.00 -20.37
CA ALA A 454 9.49 13.27 -20.96
C ALA A 454 10.21 12.38 -19.96
N GLU A 455 10.14 12.72 -18.68
CA GLU A 455 10.83 11.99 -17.61
C GLU A 455 9.85 11.74 -16.48
N ILE A 456 9.86 10.49 -15.96
CA ILE A 456 9.03 10.11 -14.84
C ILE A 456 9.86 9.32 -13.84
N GLU A 457 9.31 9.13 -12.65
CA GLU A 457 9.91 8.27 -11.64
C GLU A 457 8.84 7.31 -11.13
N GLU A 458 9.20 6.02 -11.04
CA GLU A 458 8.26 4.99 -10.63
C GLU A 458 8.98 3.96 -9.76
N ARG A 459 8.20 3.26 -8.93
CA ARG A 459 8.75 2.28 -8.00
C ARG A 459 8.85 0.91 -8.64
N HIS A 460 9.97 0.23 -8.37
CA HIS A 460 10.28 -1.10 -8.92
C HIS A 460 10.38 -2.14 -7.81
N ARG A 461 10.12 -3.40 -8.18
CA ARG A 461 10.37 -4.56 -7.33
C ARG A 461 10.55 -5.77 -8.23
N HIS A 462 11.77 -5.96 -8.77
CA HIS A 462 12.05 -7.10 -9.64
C HIS A 462 13.56 -7.27 -9.83
N ARG A 463 13.97 -8.45 -10.29
CA ARG A 463 15.37 -8.74 -10.58
C ARG A 463 15.60 -8.93 -12.08
N TYR A 464 14.65 -9.57 -12.78
CA TYR A 464 14.81 -9.90 -14.19
C TYR A 464 14.37 -8.75 -15.08
N GLU A 465 15.01 -8.64 -16.25
CA GLU A 465 14.85 -7.50 -17.14
C GLU A 465 14.58 -7.97 -18.58
N PHE A 466 13.99 -7.09 -19.36
CA PHE A 466 13.87 -7.24 -20.80
C PHE A 466 15.26 -7.46 -21.37
N ASN A 467 15.42 -8.51 -22.19
CA ASN A 467 16.72 -8.89 -22.75
C ASN A 467 16.98 -8.12 -24.04
N ASN A 468 17.96 -7.22 -24.00
CA ASN A 468 18.26 -6.35 -25.14
C ASN A 468 18.72 -7.10 -26.38
N ASP A 469 19.12 -8.37 -26.27
CA ASP A 469 19.46 -9.19 -27.44
C ASP A 469 18.28 -9.33 -28.40
N TYR A 470 17.07 -9.20 -27.90
CA TYR A 470 15.85 -9.34 -28.72
C TYR A 470 15.19 -8.00 -29.05
N ARG A 471 15.76 -6.90 -28.59
CA ARG A 471 15.14 -5.59 -28.71
C ARG A 471 14.92 -5.19 -30.17
N GLU A 472 15.95 -5.39 -30.98
CA GLU A 472 15.88 -5.00 -32.40
C GLU A 472 14.81 -5.80 -33.14
N GLN A 473 14.75 -7.13 -32.89
CA GLN A 473 13.73 -7.98 -33.51
C GLN A 473 12.32 -7.55 -33.11
N LEU A 474 12.13 -7.26 -31.83
CA LEU A 474 10.81 -6.88 -31.33
C LEU A 474 10.38 -5.55 -31.92
N GLU A 475 11.29 -4.58 -31.98
CA GLU A 475 10.98 -3.28 -32.59
C GLU A 475 10.68 -3.40 -34.08
N ALA A 476 11.41 -4.26 -34.78
CA ALA A 476 11.22 -4.45 -36.22
C ALA A 476 9.85 -5.07 -36.53
N ASN A 477 9.23 -5.74 -35.56
CA ASN A 477 7.97 -6.44 -35.78
C ASN A 477 6.77 -5.76 -35.13
N GLY A 478 6.92 -4.53 -34.63
CA GLY A 478 5.77 -3.74 -34.24
C GLY A 478 5.66 -3.42 -32.76
N MET A 479 6.57 -3.90 -31.92
CA MET A 479 6.57 -3.50 -30.54
C MET A 479 7.35 -2.19 -30.37
N VAL A 480 6.78 -1.22 -29.68
CA VAL A 480 7.43 0.05 -29.43
C VAL A 480 7.98 0.05 -28.01
N ILE A 481 9.26 0.37 -27.87
CA ILE A 481 9.90 0.56 -26.57
C ILE A 481 9.64 2.03 -26.21
N SER A 482 8.64 2.25 -25.37
CA SER A 482 8.19 3.61 -25.09
C SER A 482 8.81 4.22 -23.86
N GLY A 483 9.47 3.43 -23.02
CA GLY A 483 10.15 3.94 -21.84
C GLY A 483 11.42 3.17 -21.57
N THR A 484 12.48 3.88 -21.20
CA THR A 484 13.78 3.28 -20.87
C THR A 484 14.38 3.99 -19.66
N SER A 485 15.38 3.35 -19.05
CA SER A 485 16.25 4.08 -18.12
C SER A 485 16.88 5.27 -18.88
N PRO A 486 17.31 6.32 -18.16
CA PRO A 486 17.83 7.50 -18.86
C PRO A 486 19.01 7.21 -19.79
N ASP A 487 19.82 6.19 -19.49
CA ASP A 487 20.93 5.80 -20.37
C ASP A 487 20.46 4.95 -21.55
N GLY A 488 19.17 4.65 -21.65
CA GLY A 488 18.61 3.88 -22.74
C GLY A 488 18.79 2.37 -22.64
N ARG A 489 19.46 1.88 -21.61
CA ARG A 489 19.85 0.47 -21.52
C ARG A 489 18.72 -0.44 -21.04
N LEU A 490 17.96 0.02 -20.05
CA LEU A 490 16.90 -0.82 -19.45
C LEU A 490 15.56 -0.46 -20.07
N VAL A 491 14.85 -1.47 -20.56
CA VAL A 491 13.51 -1.26 -21.13
C VAL A 491 12.51 -1.27 -19.99
N GLU A 492 11.81 -0.14 -19.82
CA GLU A 492 10.87 0.03 -18.72
C GLU A 492 9.40 0.00 -19.16
N MET A 493 9.12 0.32 -20.43
CA MET A 493 7.76 0.31 -20.95
C MET A 493 7.74 -0.17 -22.37
N VAL A 494 6.71 -0.95 -22.71
CA VAL A 494 6.48 -1.39 -24.09
C VAL A 494 5.02 -1.14 -24.44
N GLU A 495 4.76 -1.00 -25.74
CA GLU A 495 3.40 -0.82 -26.22
C GLU A 495 3.27 -1.41 -27.62
N ILE A 496 2.03 -1.71 -28.02
CA ILE A 496 1.73 -2.23 -29.35
C ILE A 496 0.77 -1.25 -30.01
N PRO A 497 1.29 -0.39 -30.89
CA PRO A 497 0.46 0.71 -31.42
C PRO A 497 -0.64 0.29 -32.39
N THR A 498 -0.60 -0.92 -32.91
CA THR A 498 -1.71 -1.40 -33.76
C THR A 498 -2.97 -1.70 -32.95
N ASN A 499 -2.84 -1.85 -31.62
CA ASN A 499 -3.99 -1.96 -30.75
C ASN A 499 -4.43 -0.57 -30.29
N ASP A 500 -5.71 -0.40 -30.00
CA ASP A 500 -6.22 0.87 -29.52
C ASP A 500 -5.60 1.28 -28.19
N PHE A 501 -5.41 0.30 -27.29
CA PHE A 501 -4.73 0.55 -26.03
C PHE A 501 -4.05 -0.74 -25.57
N PHE A 502 -2.73 -0.77 -25.67
CA PHE A 502 -1.95 -1.91 -25.21
C PHE A 502 -0.63 -1.37 -24.70
N ILE A 503 -0.48 -1.35 -23.37
CA ILE A 503 0.71 -0.78 -22.75
C ILE A 503 1.10 -1.64 -21.55
N ALA A 504 2.39 -1.74 -21.31
CA ALA A 504 2.90 -2.49 -20.16
C ALA A 504 4.14 -1.79 -19.62
N CYS A 505 4.36 -1.95 -18.32
CA CYS A 505 5.48 -1.32 -17.64
C CYS A 505 6.16 -2.31 -16.70
N GLN A 506 7.48 -2.12 -16.53
CA GLN A 506 8.27 -2.96 -15.64
C GLN A 506 8.07 -2.59 -14.17
N PHE A 507 7.77 -1.34 -13.94
CA PHE A 507 7.59 -0.82 -12.59
C PHE A 507 6.16 -1.06 -12.10
N HIS A 508 5.92 -0.65 -10.85
CA HIS A 508 4.63 -0.85 -10.16
C HIS A 508 3.94 0.50 -9.96
N PRO A 509 3.18 0.99 -10.95
CA PRO A 509 2.54 2.30 -10.81
C PRO A 509 1.43 2.32 -9.77
N GLU A 510 0.93 1.16 -9.38
CA GLU A 510 -0.11 1.08 -8.36
C GLU A 510 0.35 1.62 -7.02
N PHE A 511 1.66 1.68 -6.77
CA PHE A 511 2.16 2.19 -5.50
C PHE A 511 2.12 3.71 -5.41
N LEU A 512 1.86 4.41 -6.51
CA LEU A 512 1.85 5.88 -6.50
C LEU A 512 0.47 6.48 -6.76
N SER A 513 -0.57 5.67 -6.93
CA SER A 513 -1.91 6.21 -7.16
C SER A 513 -2.52 6.75 -5.87
N ARG A 514 -3.33 7.80 -6.02
CA ARG A 514 -4.04 8.43 -4.91
C ARG A 514 -5.51 8.59 -5.30
N PRO A 515 -6.44 8.53 -4.35
CA PRO A 515 -7.86 8.68 -4.71
C PRO A 515 -8.19 10.04 -5.32
N ASN A 516 -7.52 11.09 -4.87
CA ASN A 516 -7.75 12.43 -5.42
C ASN A 516 -6.79 12.78 -6.56
N ARG A 517 -5.89 11.87 -6.91
CA ARG A 517 -4.93 12.08 -8.01
C ARG A 517 -4.60 10.70 -8.61
N PRO A 518 -5.53 10.12 -9.38
CA PRO A 518 -5.31 8.79 -9.94
C PRO A 518 -4.05 8.73 -10.79
N HIS A 519 -3.36 7.59 -10.75
CA HIS A 519 -2.16 7.43 -11.55
C HIS A 519 -2.50 7.48 -13.03
N PRO A 520 -1.71 8.18 -13.83
CA PRO A 520 -2.04 8.40 -15.24
C PRO A 520 -2.27 7.14 -16.07
N ILE A 521 -1.45 6.10 -15.88
CA ILE A 521 -1.63 4.88 -16.69
C ILE A 521 -2.96 4.22 -16.36
N PHE A 522 -3.30 4.13 -15.07
CA PHE A 522 -4.57 3.54 -14.66
C PHE A 522 -5.74 4.37 -15.19
N LYS A 523 -5.63 5.70 -15.12
CA LYS A 523 -6.69 6.56 -15.63
C LYS A 523 -6.89 6.35 -17.13
N SER A 524 -5.80 6.30 -17.89
CA SER A 524 -5.89 6.10 -19.35
C SER A 524 -6.43 4.72 -19.69
N PHE A 525 -6.02 3.70 -18.91
CA PHE A 525 -6.53 2.35 -19.12
C PHE A 525 -8.05 2.29 -18.90
N ILE A 526 -8.54 2.93 -17.85
CA ILE A 526 -9.98 2.94 -17.58
C ILE A 526 -10.71 3.75 -18.64
N GLU A 527 -10.13 4.86 -19.09
CA GLU A 527 -10.74 5.64 -20.18
C GLU A 527 -10.86 4.79 -21.44
N ALA A 528 -9.81 4.05 -21.79
CA ALA A 528 -9.85 3.17 -22.95
C ALA A 528 -10.87 2.06 -22.77
N SER A 529 -10.98 1.53 -21.55
CA SER A 529 -11.95 0.48 -21.26
C SER A 529 -13.38 1.00 -21.37
N LEU A 530 -13.62 2.23 -20.95
CA LEU A 530 -14.94 2.85 -21.09
C LEU A 530 -15.30 3.01 -22.57
N LYS A 531 -14.35 3.47 -23.39
CA LYS A 531 -14.59 3.58 -24.83
C LYS A 531 -14.90 2.22 -25.46
N TYR A 532 -14.14 1.21 -25.06
CA TYR A 532 -14.37 -0.15 -25.55
C TYR A 532 -15.77 -0.64 -25.18
N GLN A 533 -16.18 -0.39 -23.94
CA GLN A 533 -17.50 -0.75 -23.47
C GLN A 533 -18.60 -0.07 -24.30
N GLN A 534 -18.42 1.21 -24.58
CA GLN A 534 -19.41 1.98 -25.34
C GLN A 534 -19.53 1.53 -26.79
N ASN A 535 -18.50 0.92 -27.33
CA ASN A 535 -18.48 0.48 -28.73
C ASN A 535 -18.83 -0.99 -28.92
N LYS A 536 -19.18 -1.71 -27.87
CA LYS A 536 -19.62 -3.11 -27.99
C LYS A 536 -20.96 -3.24 -28.66
#